data_3c33efc210dbd9db129472d1ee6ac994
#
_entry.id   3c33efc210dbd9db129472d1ee6ac994
#
_cell.length_a   1.000
_cell.length_b   1.000
_cell.length_c   1.000
_cell.angle_alpha   90.00
_cell.angle_beta   90.00
_cell.angle_gamma   90.00
#
_symmetry.space_group_name_H-M   'P 1'
#
loop_
_entity.id
_entity.type
_entity.pdbx_description
1 polymer ?
#
loop_
_entity_poly.entity_id
_entity_poly.type
_entity_poly.pdbx_seq_one_letter_code
_entity_poly.pdbx_strand_id
1 'polypeptide(L)'
;MRYNENIIQVKPSNIGFSLDLTAMMTAADQARAAQPFWTSFFAYLFNQLPPSAEVPLRYKLDEARVRSYLENEIAARYDQGATAYEPVQGSVNFLAGDPGQTLDVDRSVTLVSNALRSPIARSVNLALVRGTLSRPSMNELRIMLQQIIDVNEFTGEVEIYMQDLNTGTDLQLAYRGGETLTPGIAFSAHSTIKIAVMVTAYRFIDEPASEEVIQLVQEMIAKSDNVSTDALMREVLDRTLGPLEVTRTMKALGLTSTYLDGMFYVGAPLLSGGVTTPANSRDDVDTEPDPYNQTVPTEIGMLLTDIYQCAQYGGGSLLAVFPGEITQSECRSMITYLTQNRIGVLIEAGLPDGTQIGHKHGWAIDPLDGLMHAVGDAGLVYTPGGNYVLAIFIHNSDQIVWGDANQLYADLSRVVYNYYNLGTQ
;
A
#
# COMPACT_ATOMS: atom_id res chain seq x y z
N MET A 1 27.07 -1.33 31.73
CA MET A 1 26.45 -1.33 30.42
C MET A 1 25.68 -0.06 30.21
N ARG A 2 25.57 0.45 28.97
CA ARG A 2 24.74 1.61 28.65
C ARG A 2 23.72 1.20 27.59
N TYR A 3 22.47 1.51 27.87
CA TYR A 3 21.35 1.40 26.96
C TYR A 3 20.82 2.83 26.75
N ASN A 4 21.15 3.48 25.64
CA ASN A 4 20.97 4.92 25.43
C ASN A 4 21.57 5.73 26.63
N GLU A 5 20.75 6.57 27.25
CA GLU A 5 21.08 7.36 28.41
C GLU A 5 21.12 6.54 29.72
N ASN A 6 20.57 5.33 29.71
CA ASN A 6 20.49 4.52 30.93
C ASN A 6 21.78 3.79 31.22
N ILE A 7 22.31 4.02 32.42
CA ILE A 7 23.52 3.37 32.94
C ILE A 7 23.11 2.20 33.79
N ILE A 8 23.48 0.99 33.37
CA ILE A 8 23.13 -0.26 34.05
C ILE A 8 24.38 -0.86 34.64
N GLN A 9 24.41 -0.89 35.98
CA GLN A 9 25.50 -1.53 36.71
C GLN A 9 25.21 -3.00 36.91
N VAL A 10 26.13 -3.86 36.51
CA VAL A 10 26.01 -5.29 36.66
C VAL A 10 27.29 -5.91 37.23
N LYS A 11 27.15 -6.83 38.16
CA LYS A 11 28.27 -7.63 38.63
C LYS A 11 28.60 -8.70 37.58
N PRO A 12 29.88 -8.82 37.12
CA PRO A 12 30.25 -9.83 36.11
C PRO A 12 29.83 -11.26 36.46
N SER A 13 29.84 -11.59 37.75
CA SER A 13 29.39 -12.93 38.21
C SER A 13 27.92 -13.20 37.93
N ASN A 14 27.06 -12.17 37.89
CA ASN A 14 25.62 -12.37 37.65
C ASN A 14 25.32 -12.74 36.18
N ILE A 15 26.26 -12.40 35.27
CA ILE A 15 26.14 -12.65 33.84
C ILE A 15 27.11 -13.74 33.34
N GLY A 16 27.52 -14.65 34.24
CA GLY A 16 28.27 -15.83 33.84
C GLY A 16 29.78 -15.64 33.66
N PHE A 17 30.34 -14.50 34.14
CA PHE A 17 31.79 -14.29 34.13
C PHE A 17 32.41 -14.61 35.50
N SER A 18 33.48 -15.38 35.53
CA SER A 18 34.27 -15.63 36.72
C SER A 18 35.74 -15.73 36.38
N LEU A 19 36.60 -15.22 37.30
CA LEU A 19 38.04 -15.39 37.19
C LEU A 19 38.43 -16.80 37.63
N ASP A 20 39.34 -17.45 36.90
CA ASP A 20 39.98 -18.68 37.30
C ASP A 20 41.21 -18.31 38.12
N LEU A 21 40.96 -17.94 39.39
CA LEU A 21 42.00 -17.51 40.30
C LEU A 21 43.07 -18.59 40.53
N THR A 22 42.67 -19.89 40.57
CA THR A 22 43.60 -20.99 40.75
C THR A 22 44.58 -21.11 39.58
N ALA A 23 44.08 -21.02 38.34
CA ALA A 23 44.95 -21.03 37.16
C ALA A 23 45.83 -19.79 37.07
N MET A 24 45.33 -18.62 37.51
CA MET A 24 46.07 -17.36 37.52
C MET A 24 47.17 -17.42 38.60
N MET A 25 46.89 -17.94 39.80
CA MET A 25 47.87 -18.13 40.85
C MET A 25 48.97 -19.10 40.42
N THR A 26 48.60 -20.22 39.81
CA THR A 26 49.57 -21.18 39.27
C THR A 26 50.49 -20.52 38.21
N ALA A 27 49.89 -19.72 37.31
CA ALA A 27 50.68 -18.98 36.30
C ALA A 27 51.61 -17.92 36.93
N ALA A 28 51.16 -17.25 37.99
CA ALA A 28 51.99 -16.31 38.75
C ALA A 28 53.18 -16.99 39.43
N ASP A 29 52.93 -18.16 40.07
CA ASP A 29 53.97 -18.93 40.70
C ASP A 29 54.97 -19.48 39.67
N GLN A 30 54.51 -19.91 38.53
CA GLN A 30 55.37 -20.35 37.41
C GLN A 30 56.22 -19.20 36.89
N ALA A 31 55.61 -18.05 36.65
CA ALA A 31 56.32 -16.84 36.20
C ALA A 31 57.39 -16.38 37.23
N ARG A 32 57.04 -16.48 38.49
CA ARG A 32 58.00 -16.20 39.58
C ARG A 32 59.15 -17.20 39.63
N ALA A 33 58.87 -18.50 39.51
CA ALA A 33 59.87 -19.56 39.48
C ALA A 33 60.80 -19.47 38.25
N ALA A 34 60.29 -18.94 37.13
CA ALA A 34 61.08 -18.75 35.91
C ALA A 34 62.07 -17.54 35.96
N GLN A 35 62.00 -16.71 37.00
CA GLN A 35 62.93 -15.60 37.15
C GLN A 35 64.35 -16.11 37.43
N PRO A 36 65.40 -15.53 36.76
CA PRO A 36 66.77 -15.95 37.02
C PRO A 36 67.14 -15.75 38.45
N PHE A 37 67.74 -16.77 39.07
CA PHE A 37 68.14 -16.77 40.48
C PHE A 37 68.92 -15.50 40.87
N TRP A 38 69.90 -15.12 40.07
CA TRP A 38 70.77 -13.94 40.35
C TRP A 38 69.97 -12.63 40.33
N THR A 39 69.01 -12.48 39.48
CA THR A 39 68.16 -11.27 39.44
C THR A 39 67.35 -11.14 40.73
N SER A 40 66.75 -12.25 41.18
CA SER A 40 65.98 -12.27 42.43
C SER A 40 66.88 -12.13 43.66
N PHE A 41 68.05 -12.68 43.63
CA PHE A 41 69.03 -12.59 44.71
C PHE A 41 69.55 -11.14 44.90
N PHE A 42 69.94 -10.45 43.81
CA PHE A 42 70.39 -9.06 43.91
C PHE A 42 69.20 -8.13 44.24
N ALA A 43 68.01 -8.32 43.72
CA ALA A 43 66.84 -7.57 44.12
C ALA A 43 66.59 -7.65 45.65
N TYR A 44 66.69 -8.86 46.21
CA TYR A 44 66.55 -9.12 47.63
C TYR A 44 67.71 -8.44 48.44
N LEU A 45 68.96 -8.58 47.96
CA LEU A 45 70.13 -8.05 48.65
C LEU A 45 70.07 -6.53 48.71
N PHE A 46 69.55 -5.86 47.66
CA PHE A 46 69.50 -4.38 47.61
C PHE A 46 68.11 -3.83 47.99
N ASN A 47 67.27 -4.65 48.61
CA ASN A 47 65.91 -4.32 49.04
C ASN A 47 65.10 -3.67 47.92
N GLN A 48 65.28 -4.17 46.69
CA GLN A 48 64.51 -3.75 45.51
C GLN A 48 63.31 -4.72 45.28
N LEU A 49 62.19 -4.17 44.80
CA LEU A 49 61.06 -5.01 44.41
C LEU A 49 61.47 -5.85 43.20
N PRO A 50 61.13 -7.18 43.20
CA PRO A 50 61.37 -8.02 42.04
C PRO A 50 60.60 -7.45 40.82
N PRO A 51 61.10 -7.71 39.60
CA PRO A 51 60.37 -7.28 38.38
C PRO A 51 58.94 -7.81 38.41
N SER A 52 57.99 -6.96 38.03
CA SER A 52 56.60 -7.36 37.94
C SER A 52 56.42 -8.44 36.86
N ALA A 53 55.75 -9.55 37.20
CA ALA A 53 55.41 -10.57 36.24
C ALA A 53 54.00 -10.30 35.70
N GLU A 54 53.86 -10.27 34.39
CA GLU A 54 52.54 -10.19 33.77
C GLU A 54 51.91 -11.57 33.80
N VAL A 55 50.74 -11.70 34.42
CA VAL A 55 49.96 -12.91 34.49
C VAL A 55 48.75 -12.75 33.54
N PRO A 56 48.62 -13.59 32.51
CA PRO A 56 47.48 -13.50 31.59
C PRO A 56 46.16 -13.73 32.33
N LEU A 57 45.15 -12.96 31.97
CA LEU A 57 43.79 -13.09 32.50
C LEU A 57 43.24 -14.46 32.15
N ARG A 58 42.92 -15.28 33.16
CA ARG A 58 42.23 -16.56 33.04
C ARG A 58 40.81 -16.42 33.57
N TYR A 59 39.82 -16.76 32.72
CA TYR A 59 38.43 -16.56 33.05
C TYR A 59 37.57 -17.71 32.47
N LYS A 60 36.38 -17.87 33.03
CA LYS A 60 35.29 -18.63 32.49
C LYS A 60 34.18 -17.67 32.13
N LEU A 61 33.62 -17.79 30.95
CA LEU A 61 32.51 -16.96 30.43
C LEU A 61 31.45 -17.88 29.86
N ASP A 62 30.23 -17.72 30.35
CA ASP A 62 29.03 -18.38 29.85
C ASP A 62 28.25 -17.36 29.00
N GLU A 63 28.42 -17.42 27.68
CA GLU A 63 27.78 -16.50 26.75
C GLU A 63 26.23 -16.71 26.69
N ALA A 64 25.76 -17.94 26.98
CA ALA A 64 24.32 -18.18 27.05
C ALA A 64 23.69 -17.46 28.24
N ARG A 65 24.42 -17.36 29.35
CA ARG A 65 23.97 -16.59 30.51
C ARG A 65 24.06 -15.06 30.28
N VAL A 66 25.04 -14.59 29.52
CA VAL A 66 25.09 -13.19 29.06
C VAL A 66 23.87 -12.88 28.23
N ARG A 67 23.54 -13.74 27.24
CA ARG A 67 22.38 -13.60 26.38
C ARG A 67 21.08 -13.56 27.20
N SER A 68 20.87 -14.56 28.04
CA SER A 68 19.67 -14.64 28.87
C SER A 68 19.47 -13.39 29.75
N TYR A 69 20.56 -12.83 30.30
CA TYR A 69 20.50 -11.60 31.05
C TYR A 69 20.11 -10.39 30.16
N LEU A 70 20.68 -10.29 28.96
CA LEU A 70 20.38 -9.23 28.03
C LEU A 70 18.91 -9.29 27.55
N GLU A 71 18.40 -10.49 27.29
CA GLU A 71 17.01 -10.70 26.85
C GLU A 71 16.00 -10.44 27.98
N ASN A 72 16.21 -11.07 29.15
CA ASN A 72 15.19 -11.11 30.20
C ASN A 72 15.26 -9.91 31.16
N GLU A 73 16.43 -9.27 31.32
CA GLU A 73 16.60 -8.17 32.24
C GLU A 73 16.79 -6.80 31.56
N ILE A 74 17.43 -6.78 30.38
CA ILE A 74 17.69 -5.54 29.69
C ILE A 74 16.62 -5.27 28.64
N ALA A 75 16.45 -6.14 27.66
CA ALA A 75 15.46 -5.98 26.62
C ALA A 75 14.05 -5.85 27.20
N ALA A 76 13.67 -6.75 28.12
CA ALA A 76 12.35 -6.75 28.75
C ALA A 76 12.01 -5.44 29.50
N ARG A 77 13.03 -4.65 29.93
CA ARG A 77 12.82 -3.40 30.68
C ARG A 77 12.96 -2.14 29.87
N TYR A 78 13.82 -2.17 28.85
CA TYR A 78 14.25 -0.95 28.16
C TYR A 78 13.88 -0.91 26.71
N ASP A 79 13.52 -2.07 26.07
CA ASP A 79 13.09 -2.08 24.70
C ASP A 79 11.73 -1.39 24.57
N GLN A 80 11.66 -0.52 23.59
CA GLN A 80 10.43 0.15 23.16
C GLN A 80 10.15 -0.28 21.73
N GLY A 81 9.00 -0.96 21.52
CA GLY A 81 8.56 -1.33 20.18
C GLY A 81 8.21 -0.09 19.35
N ALA A 82 8.34 -0.22 18.04
CA ALA A 82 7.84 0.80 17.13
C ALA A 82 6.31 0.90 17.23
N THR A 83 5.79 2.13 17.20
CA THR A 83 4.36 2.38 17.04
C THR A 83 4.00 2.51 15.56
N ALA A 84 2.71 2.61 15.24
CA ALA A 84 2.25 2.90 13.89
C ALA A 84 2.29 4.39 13.60
N TYR A 85 2.15 4.75 12.31
CA TYR A 85 1.70 6.09 11.94
C TYR A 85 0.27 6.28 12.42
N GLU A 86 -0.08 7.50 12.83
CA GLU A 86 -1.40 7.85 13.34
C GLU A 86 -2.11 8.81 12.38
N PRO A 87 -3.38 8.54 11.99
CA PRO A 87 -4.17 9.45 11.18
C PRO A 87 -4.39 10.79 11.92
N VAL A 88 -4.25 11.90 11.19
CA VAL A 88 -4.64 13.23 11.70
C VAL A 88 -6.12 13.44 11.41
N GLN A 89 -6.91 13.54 12.46
CA GLN A 89 -8.37 13.66 12.36
C GLN A 89 -8.78 14.84 11.44
N GLY A 90 -9.67 14.59 10.48
CA GLY A 90 -10.16 15.59 9.54
C GLY A 90 -9.11 16.16 8.59
N SER A 91 -7.99 15.46 8.39
CA SER A 91 -6.89 15.86 7.50
C SER A 91 -6.50 14.71 6.59
N VAL A 92 -5.82 15.00 5.51
CA VAL A 92 -5.25 14.01 4.58
C VAL A 92 -3.89 13.44 5.05
N ASN A 93 -3.39 13.87 6.22
CA ASN A 93 -2.04 13.59 6.68
C ASN A 93 -1.98 12.54 7.78
N PHE A 94 -0.79 11.95 7.95
CA PHE A 94 -0.46 11.01 9.01
C PHE A 94 0.73 11.54 9.81
N LEU A 95 0.70 11.40 11.13
CA LEU A 95 1.82 11.67 12.03
C LEU A 95 2.66 10.41 12.18
N ALA A 96 3.98 10.58 12.14
CA ALA A 96 4.90 9.51 12.45
C ALA A 96 4.80 9.17 13.94
N GLY A 97 4.60 7.89 14.25
CA GLY A 97 4.75 7.38 15.60
C GLY A 97 6.21 7.33 16.06
N ASP A 98 6.44 6.74 17.21
CA ASP A 98 7.80 6.51 17.69
C ASP A 98 8.38 5.26 17.03
N PRO A 99 9.53 5.34 16.33
CA PRO A 99 10.17 4.16 15.76
C PRO A 99 10.65 3.16 16.82
N GLY A 100 10.64 3.55 18.10
CA GLY A 100 11.13 2.73 19.19
C GLY A 100 12.60 2.36 19.03
N GLN A 101 13.10 1.61 19.99
CA GLN A 101 14.45 1.03 19.94
C GLN A 101 14.45 -0.30 20.68
N THR A 102 15.06 -1.30 20.09
CA THR A 102 15.21 -2.63 20.68
C THR A 102 16.67 -3.05 20.74
N LEU A 103 17.00 -3.92 21.67
CA LEU A 103 18.35 -4.43 21.84
C LEU A 103 18.71 -5.37 20.67
N ASP A 104 19.83 -5.08 19.99
CA ASP A 104 20.50 -6.08 19.16
C ASP A 104 21.23 -7.05 20.09
N VAL A 105 20.57 -8.14 20.48
CA VAL A 105 21.06 -9.10 21.47
C VAL A 105 22.36 -9.74 20.99
N ASP A 106 22.46 -10.18 19.74
CA ASP A 106 23.63 -10.89 19.22
C ASP A 106 24.87 -10.01 19.23
N ARG A 107 24.74 -8.80 18.74
CA ARG A 107 25.82 -7.81 18.74
C ARG A 107 26.17 -7.38 20.16
N SER A 108 25.18 -7.23 21.02
CA SER A 108 25.41 -6.84 22.43
C SER A 108 26.07 -7.94 23.24
N VAL A 109 25.75 -9.24 23.03
CA VAL A 109 26.47 -10.37 23.61
C VAL A 109 27.95 -10.30 23.26
N THR A 110 28.26 -10.08 21.98
CA THR A 110 29.64 -9.95 21.51
C THR A 110 30.37 -8.79 22.19
N LEU A 111 29.74 -7.61 22.27
CA LEU A 111 30.30 -6.41 22.89
C LEU A 111 30.54 -6.60 24.39
N VAL A 112 29.57 -7.16 25.10
CA VAL A 112 29.68 -7.44 26.55
C VAL A 112 30.75 -8.49 26.82
N SER A 113 30.78 -9.58 26.04
CA SER A 113 31.79 -10.64 26.17
C SER A 113 33.20 -10.08 25.95
N ASN A 114 33.40 -9.22 24.97
CA ASN A 114 34.70 -8.57 24.73
C ASN A 114 35.10 -7.60 25.87
N ALA A 115 34.13 -6.84 26.39
CA ALA A 115 34.40 -5.97 27.54
C ALA A 115 34.76 -6.75 28.80
N LEU A 116 34.14 -7.88 29.05
CA LEU A 116 34.45 -8.78 30.18
C LEU A 116 35.83 -9.43 30.04
N ARG A 117 36.28 -9.69 28.83
CA ARG A 117 37.63 -10.21 28.53
C ARG A 117 38.73 -9.15 28.68
N SER A 118 38.39 -7.88 28.68
CA SER A 118 39.33 -6.78 28.76
C SER A 118 39.69 -6.46 30.23
N PRO A 119 41.00 -6.36 30.60
CA PRO A 119 41.39 -5.98 31.96
C PRO A 119 41.13 -4.50 32.26
N ILE A 120 40.91 -3.65 31.24
CA ILE A 120 40.77 -2.21 31.37
C ILE A 120 39.37 -1.69 31.05
N ALA A 121 38.58 -2.41 30.27
CA ALA A 121 37.21 -2.00 29.90
C ALA A 121 36.32 -2.04 31.16
N ARG A 122 35.63 -0.92 31.43
CA ARG A 122 34.70 -0.80 32.58
C ARG A 122 33.27 -0.41 32.13
N SER A 123 33.09 -0.12 30.87
CA SER A 123 31.80 0.23 30.31
C SER A 123 31.68 -0.33 28.90
N VAL A 124 30.44 -0.63 28.49
CA VAL A 124 30.08 -1.07 27.15
C VAL A 124 28.77 -0.41 26.76
N ASN A 125 28.70 0.15 25.57
CA ASN A 125 27.47 0.61 24.97
C ASN A 125 26.82 -0.60 24.27
N LEU A 126 25.58 -0.87 24.61
CA LEU A 126 24.81 -1.94 23.98
C LEU A 126 24.43 -1.52 22.56
N ALA A 127 24.36 -2.49 21.67
CA ALA A 127 23.91 -2.25 20.30
C ALA A 127 22.38 -2.18 20.28
N LEU A 128 21.84 -1.15 19.64
CA LEU A 128 20.40 -0.93 19.52
C LEU A 128 20.01 -0.88 18.07
N VAL A 129 18.80 -1.34 17.76
CA VAL A 129 18.17 -1.28 16.46
C VAL A 129 16.93 -0.40 16.58
N ARG A 130 16.76 0.54 15.66
CA ARG A 130 15.51 1.29 15.53
C ARG A 130 14.47 0.43 14.82
N GLY A 131 13.26 0.44 15.34
CA GLY A 131 12.14 -0.23 14.71
C GLY A 131 11.69 0.52 13.44
N THR A 132 10.96 -0.19 12.59
CA THR A 132 10.30 0.39 11.43
C THR A 132 8.85 0.67 11.81
N LEU A 133 8.41 1.90 11.55
CA LEU A 133 7.01 2.28 11.77
C LEU A 133 6.10 1.45 10.87
N SER A 134 5.00 0.97 11.42
CA SER A 134 3.98 0.26 10.64
C SER A 134 3.00 1.25 10.01
N ARG A 135 2.43 0.84 8.88
CA ARG A 135 1.30 1.53 8.26
C ARG A 135 0.07 1.38 9.16
N PRO A 136 -0.84 2.37 9.21
CA PRO A 136 -2.13 2.22 9.88
C PRO A 136 -2.93 1.05 9.31
N SER A 137 -3.91 0.56 10.04
CA SER A 137 -4.80 -0.49 9.55
C SER A 137 -5.75 0.03 8.44
N MET A 138 -6.29 -0.88 7.62
CA MET A 138 -7.33 -0.54 6.64
C MET A 138 -8.58 0.04 7.29
N ASN A 139 -8.87 -0.30 8.54
CA ASN A 139 -9.99 0.28 9.28
C ASN A 139 -9.73 1.74 9.66
N GLU A 140 -8.51 2.09 10.04
CA GLU A 140 -8.12 3.48 10.29
C GLU A 140 -8.17 4.31 9.01
N LEU A 141 -7.73 3.75 7.87
CA LEU A 141 -7.90 4.39 6.56
C LEU A 141 -9.38 4.62 6.23
N ARG A 142 -10.26 3.63 6.48
CA ARG A 142 -11.71 3.76 6.28
C ARG A 142 -12.29 4.92 7.08
N ILE A 143 -11.96 4.99 8.38
CA ILE A 143 -12.43 6.07 9.27
C ILE A 143 -11.95 7.43 8.75
N MET A 144 -10.71 7.50 8.30
CA MET A 144 -10.15 8.74 7.75
C MET A 144 -10.85 9.19 6.47
N LEU A 145 -11.17 8.27 5.56
CA LEU A 145 -11.94 8.57 4.36
C LEU A 145 -13.35 9.08 4.70
N GLN A 146 -14.03 8.48 5.69
CA GLN A 146 -15.32 8.99 6.19
C GLN A 146 -15.20 10.41 6.73
N GLN A 147 -14.18 10.70 7.54
CA GLN A 147 -13.94 12.05 8.07
C GLN A 147 -13.67 13.08 6.96
N ILE A 148 -13.00 12.68 5.88
CA ILE A 148 -12.77 13.57 4.72
C ILE A 148 -14.09 13.86 4.00
N ILE A 149 -14.99 12.89 3.86
CA ILE A 149 -16.32 13.13 3.29
C ILE A 149 -17.09 14.13 4.16
N ASP A 150 -17.06 13.95 5.49
CA ASP A 150 -17.74 14.85 6.43
C ASP A 150 -17.15 16.27 6.41
N VAL A 151 -15.83 16.42 6.35
CA VAL A 151 -15.15 17.74 6.28
C VAL A 151 -15.47 18.47 4.98
N ASN A 152 -15.65 17.75 3.87
CA ASN A 152 -16.09 18.32 2.59
C ASN A 152 -17.60 18.57 2.54
N GLU A 153 -18.32 18.31 3.62
CA GLU A 153 -19.78 18.53 3.77
C GLU A 153 -20.62 17.87 2.67
N PHE A 154 -20.11 16.76 2.08
CA PHE A 154 -20.85 16.06 1.05
C PHE A 154 -21.92 15.16 1.66
N THR A 155 -23.18 15.42 1.29
CA THR A 155 -24.37 14.77 1.89
C THR A 155 -24.94 13.62 1.07
N GLY A 156 -24.50 13.47 -0.19
CA GLY A 156 -24.93 12.40 -1.08
C GLY A 156 -24.23 11.06 -0.82
N GLU A 157 -24.50 10.09 -1.67
CA GLU A 157 -23.87 8.76 -1.64
C GLU A 157 -22.44 8.84 -2.16
N VAL A 158 -21.52 8.24 -1.41
CA VAL A 158 -20.11 8.02 -1.81
C VAL A 158 -19.81 6.55 -1.66
N GLU A 159 -19.34 5.92 -2.73
CA GLU A 159 -18.76 4.58 -2.61
C GLU A 159 -17.32 4.56 -3.13
N ILE A 160 -16.43 3.97 -2.33
CA ILE A 160 -15.00 3.87 -2.59
C ILE A 160 -14.60 2.39 -2.58
N TYR A 161 -13.92 1.97 -3.63
CA TYR A 161 -13.17 0.73 -3.67
C TYR A 161 -11.68 1.03 -3.82
N MET A 162 -10.86 0.43 -2.97
CA MET A 162 -9.41 0.51 -3.06
C MET A 162 -8.81 -0.88 -2.89
N GLN A 163 -7.83 -1.24 -3.70
CA GLN A 163 -7.11 -2.50 -3.57
C GLN A 163 -5.60 -2.29 -3.65
N ASP A 164 -4.88 -2.80 -2.67
CA ASP A 164 -3.42 -2.91 -2.69
C ASP A 164 -3.00 -4.01 -3.68
N LEU A 165 -2.30 -3.63 -4.74
CA LEU A 165 -1.92 -4.55 -5.82
C LEU A 165 -0.75 -5.47 -5.46
N ASN A 166 -0.05 -5.21 -4.34
CA ASN A 166 1.03 -6.08 -3.86
C ASN A 166 0.50 -7.18 -2.94
N THR A 167 -0.45 -6.85 -2.08
CA THR A 167 -0.98 -7.76 -1.06
C THR A 167 -2.32 -8.38 -1.42
N GLY A 168 -3.07 -7.75 -2.35
CA GLY A 168 -4.44 -8.12 -2.70
C GLY A 168 -5.47 -7.68 -1.65
N THR A 169 -5.05 -7.00 -0.59
CA THR A 169 -5.98 -6.49 0.44
C THR A 169 -6.81 -5.36 -0.13
N ASP A 170 -8.12 -5.38 0.11
CA ASP A 170 -9.04 -4.35 -0.35
C ASP A 170 -9.74 -3.60 0.79
N LEU A 171 -10.27 -2.44 0.45
CA LEU A 171 -11.15 -1.62 1.27
C LEU A 171 -12.39 -1.26 0.44
N GLN A 172 -13.55 -1.50 1.02
CA GLN A 172 -14.83 -1.07 0.46
C GLN A 172 -15.50 -0.16 1.50
N LEU A 173 -15.91 1.01 1.05
CA LEU A 173 -16.62 2.01 1.88
C LEU A 173 -17.79 2.55 1.08
N ALA A 174 -19.00 2.44 1.62
CA ALA A 174 -20.16 3.19 1.16
C ALA A 174 -20.65 4.07 2.31
N TYR A 175 -20.92 5.36 2.03
CA TYR A 175 -21.18 6.37 3.05
C TYR A 175 -22.10 7.46 2.53
N ARG A 176 -22.97 7.98 3.42
CA ARG A 176 -23.89 9.09 3.12
C ARG A 176 -24.21 9.86 4.39
N GLY A 177 -23.85 11.14 4.46
CA GLY A 177 -24.30 12.07 5.49
C GLY A 177 -24.10 11.60 6.95
N GLY A 178 -22.96 10.99 7.29
CA GLY A 178 -22.66 10.44 8.62
C GLY A 178 -23.05 8.97 8.80
N GLU A 179 -23.68 8.33 7.81
CA GLU A 179 -24.13 6.94 7.88
C GLU A 179 -23.28 6.02 6.98
N THR A 180 -22.84 4.89 7.53
CA THR A 180 -22.19 3.83 6.73
C THR A 180 -23.25 2.98 6.07
N LEU A 181 -23.18 2.89 4.74
CA LEU A 181 -24.07 2.07 3.93
C LEU A 181 -23.40 0.71 3.59
N THR A 182 -24.21 -0.23 3.11
CA THR A 182 -23.69 -1.48 2.53
C THR A 182 -23.10 -1.18 1.15
N PRO A 183 -21.83 -1.54 0.85
CA PRO A 183 -21.25 -1.39 -0.47
C PRO A 183 -21.99 -2.18 -1.57
N GLY A 184 -21.69 -1.86 -2.82
CA GLY A 184 -22.36 -2.44 -4.00
C GLY A 184 -23.56 -1.61 -4.43
N ILE A 185 -23.44 -0.31 -4.37
CA ILE A 185 -24.43 0.65 -4.86
C ILE A 185 -24.28 0.77 -6.39
N ALA A 186 -25.39 0.72 -7.11
CA ALA A 186 -25.37 0.97 -8.54
C ALA A 186 -25.18 2.47 -8.81
N PHE A 187 -24.21 2.81 -9.65
CA PHE A 187 -24.02 4.16 -10.15
C PHE A 187 -24.11 4.20 -11.66
N SER A 188 -24.53 5.33 -12.20
CA SER A 188 -24.31 5.64 -13.63
C SER A 188 -22.81 5.56 -13.92
N ALA A 189 -22.41 4.61 -14.77
CA ALA A 189 -20.99 4.45 -15.08
C ALA A 189 -20.45 5.61 -15.94
N HIS A 190 -21.33 6.26 -16.69
CA HIS A 190 -20.93 7.28 -17.64
C HIS A 190 -19.76 6.82 -18.52
N SER A 191 -18.71 7.61 -18.63
CA SER A 191 -17.53 7.24 -19.44
C SER A 191 -16.55 6.29 -18.75
N THR A 192 -16.73 5.92 -17.49
CA THR A 192 -15.91 4.88 -16.86
C THR A 192 -16.13 3.51 -17.49
N ILE A 193 -17.35 3.27 -18.05
CA ILE A 193 -17.68 2.02 -18.78
C ILE A 193 -16.78 1.79 -20.00
N LYS A 194 -16.08 2.81 -20.49
CA LYS A 194 -15.14 2.69 -21.61
C LYS A 194 -13.95 1.81 -21.28
N ILE A 195 -13.66 1.56 -20.00
CA ILE A 195 -12.71 0.52 -19.57
C ILE A 195 -13.24 -0.85 -20.00
N ALA A 196 -14.52 -1.13 -19.73
CA ALA A 196 -15.15 -2.39 -20.12
C ALA A 196 -15.26 -2.53 -21.66
N VAL A 197 -15.58 -1.43 -22.37
CA VAL A 197 -15.55 -1.40 -23.85
C VAL A 197 -14.16 -1.73 -24.37
N MET A 198 -13.12 -1.14 -23.81
CA MET A 198 -11.73 -1.41 -24.20
C MET A 198 -11.35 -2.88 -24.00
N VAL A 199 -11.60 -3.45 -22.82
CA VAL A 199 -11.32 -4.87 -22.54
C VAL A 199 -12.08 -5.76 -23.50
N THR A 200 -13.36 -5.48 -23.77
CA THR A 200 -14.16 -6.25 -24.70
C THR A 200 -13.64 -6.17 -26.12
N ALA A 201 -13.28 -4.97 -26.60
CA ALA A 201 -12.74 -4.78 -27.93
C ALA A 201 -11.45 -5.60 -28.13
N TYR A 202 -10.55 -5.62 -27.17
CA TYR A 202 -9.31 -6.38 -27.23
C TYR A 202 -9.50 -7.90 -27.34
N ARG A 203 -10.65 -8.45 -26.98
CA ARG A 203 -10.98 -9.87 -27.22
C ARG A 203 -11.18 -10.20 -28.70
N PHE A 204 -11.47 -9.20 -29.52
CA PHE A 204 -11.86 -9.37 -30.92
C PHE A 204 -10.91 -8.66 -31.89
N ILE A 205 -9.93 -7.92 -31.40
CA ILE A 205 -8.91 -7.25 -32.23
C ILE A 205 -7.83 -8.27 -32.62
N ASP A 206 -7.59 -8.40 -33.92
CA ASP A 206 -6.46 -9.18 -34.43
C ASP A 206 -5.12 -8.51 -34.10
N GLU A 207 -4.11 -9.26 -33.66
CA GLU A 207 -2.75 -8.75 -33.51
C GLU A 207 -1.92 -8.87 -34.81
N PRO A 208 -1.27 -7.80 -35.27
CA PRO A 208 -1.29 -6.43 -34.74
C PRO A 208 -2.59 -5.70 -35.10
N ALA A 209 -3.08 -4.89 -34.15
CA ALA A 209 -4.25 -4.03 -34.36
C ALA A 209 -3.98 -3.03 -35.52
N SER A 210 -5.02 -2.71 -36.31
CA SER A 210 -4.91 -1.69 -37.36
C SER A 210 -4.70 -0.30 -36.74
N GLU A 211 -4.06 0.62 -37.49
CA GLU A 211 -3.86 2.01 -37.04
C GLU A 211 -5.19 2.70 -36.73
N GLU A 212 -6.24 2.41 -37.49
CA GLU A 212 -7.59 2.95 -37.32
C GLU A 212 -8.19 2.51 -35.96
N VAL A 213 -8.13 1.22 -35.64
CA VAL A 213 -8.61 0.69 -34.35
C VAL A 213 -7.81 1.27 -33.18
N ILE A 214 -6.49 1.37 -33.30
CA ILE A 214 -5.63 2.02 -32.29
C ILE A 214 -6.07 3.45 -32.05
N GLN A 215 -6.33 4.22 -33.11
CA GLN A 215 -6.78 5.60 -33.00
C GLN A 215 -8.16 5.68 -32.26
N LEU A 216 -9.11 4.82 -32.61
CA LEU A 216 -10.42 4.78 -31.94
C LEU A 216 -10.28 4.49 -30.43
N VAL A 217 -9.44 3.54 -30.03
CA VAL A 217 -9.19 3.24 -28.63
C VAL A 217 -8.54 4.44 -27.91
N GLN A 218 -7.56 5.09 -28.53
CA GLN A 218 -6.90 6.27 -27.95
C GLN A 218 -7.87 7.43 -27.75
N GLU A 219 -8.71 7.75 -28.74
CA GLU A 219 -9.70 8.83 -28.63
C GLU A 219 -10.78 8.50 -27.60
N MET A 220 -11.25 7.27 -27.57
CA MET A 220 -12.19 6.78 -26.56
C MET A 220 -11.68 6.96 -25.14
N ILE A 221 -10.43 6.57 -24.86
CA ILE A 221 -9.87 6.60 -23.51
C ILE A 221 -9.33 8.00 -23.17
N ALA A 222 -8.42 8.55 -24.00
CA ALA A 222 -7.72 9.78 -23.66
C ALA A 222 -8.61 11.05 -23.79
N LYS A 223 -9.52 11.08 -24.77
CA LYS A 223 -10.44 12.22 -24.98
C LYS A 223 -11.86 11.97 -24.49
N SER A 224 -12.14 10.74 -24.04
CA SER A 224 -13.49 10.30 -23.65
C SER A 224 -14.53 10.44 -24.79
N ASP A 225 -14.08 10.31 -26.05
CA ASP A 225 -14.93 10.57 -27.22
C ASP A 225 -15.99 9.47 -27.41
N ASN A 226 -17.27 9.87 -27.50
CA ASN A 226 -18.40 8.95 -27.66
C ASN A 226 -18.51 8.44 -29.10
N VAL A 227 -18.14 9.27 -30.09
CA VAL A 227 -18.21 8.87 -31.51
C VAL A 227 -17.21 7.74 -31.79
N SER A 228 -15.98 7.89 -31.30
CA SER A 228 -14.95 6.84 -31.42
C SER A 228 -15.33 5.58 -30.62
N THR A 229 -16.02 5.73 -29.49
CA THR A 229 -16.53 4.60 -28.71
C THR A 229 -17.56 3.79 -29.51
N ASP A 230 -18.54 4.47 -30.09
CA ASP A 230 -19.57 3.84 -30.90
C ASP A 230 -18.98 3.21 -32.18
N ALA A 231 -18.02 3.89 -32.83
CA ALA A 231 -17.32 3.38 -34.00
C ALA A 231 -16.54 2.10 -33.64
N LEU A 232 -15.76 2.10 -32.55
CA LEU A 232 -15.01 0.94 -32.09
C LEU A 232 -15.93 -0.28 -31.86
N MET A 233 -17.05 -0.08 -31.16
CA MET A 233 -18.01 -1.16 -30.93
C MET A 233 -18.60 -1.70 -32.22
N ARG A 234 -18.94 -0.81 -33.18
CA ARG A 234 -19.53 -1.22 -34.46
C ARG A 234 -18.56 -1.95 -35.38
N GLU A 235 -17.30 -1.58 -35.35
CA GLU A 235 -16.28 -2.12 -36.24
C GLU A 235 -15.66 -3.40 -35.70
N VAL A 236 -15.45 -3.47 -34.36
CA VAL A 236 -14.72 -4.56 -33.73
C VAL A 236 -15.65 -5.60 -33.12
N LEU A 237 -16.78 -5.21 -32.49
CA LEU A 237 -17.66 -6.13 -31.80
C LEU A 237 -18.86 -6.57 -32.67
N ASP A 238 -19.86 -5.73 -32.75
CA ASP A 238 -21.05 -5.93 -33.56
C ASP A 238 -21.66 -4.59 -33.93
N ARG A 239 -22.07 -4.47 -35.18
CA ARG A 239 -22.57 -3.21 -35.74
C ARG A 239 -23.77 -2.65 -34.97
N THR A 240 -24.59 -3.51 -34.35
CA THR A 240 -25.84 -3.14 -33.67
C THR A 240 -25.83 -3.53 -32.20
N LEU A 241 -25.26 -4.71 -31.88
CA LEU A 241 -25.32 -5.33 -30.56
C LEU A 241 -24.00 -5.21 -29.78
N GLY A 242 -23.04 -4.39 -30.25
CA GLY A 242 -21.74 -4.20 -29.58
C GLY A 242 -21.85 -3.90 -28.08
N PRO A 243 -22.78 -3.05 -27.61
CA PRO A 243 -22.99 -2.81 -26.18
C PRO A 243 -23.34 -4.08 -25.39
N LEU A 244 -24.16 -4.96 -25.95
CA LEU A 244 -24.52 -6.23 -25.30
C LEU A 244 -23.32 -7.18 -25.22
N GLU A 245 -22.37 -7.12 -26.15
CA GLU A 245 -21.13 -7.90 -26.06
C GLU A 245 -20.25 -7.41 -24.91
N VAL A 246 -20.20 -6.09 -24.64
CA VAL A 246 -19.57 -5.54 -23.44
C VAL A 246 -20.21 -6.13 -22.17
N THR A 247 -21.54 -6.12 -22.11
CA THR A 247 -22.27 -6.70 -20.98
C THR A 247 -22.02 -8.20 -20.82
N ARG A 248 -21.93 -8.97 -21.92
CA ARG A 248 -21.59 -10.40 -21.86
C ARG A 248 -20.15 -10.63 -21.33
N THR A 249 -19.22 -9.82 -21.79
CA THR A 249 -17.82 -9.87 -21.33
C THR A 249 -17.74 -9.62 -19.82
N MET A 250 -18.39 -8.59 -19.32
CA MET A 250 -18.43 -8.29 -17.87
C MET A 250 -19.05 -9.44 -17.08
N LYS A 251 -20.17 -9.98 -17.53
CA LYS A 251 -20.81 -11.15 -16.89
C LYS A 251 -19.92 -12.38 -16.88
N ALA A 252 -19.16 -12.64 -17.95
CA ALA A 252 -18.23 -13.76 -18.02
C ALA A 252 -17.08 -13.61 -17.00
N LEU A 253 -16.67 -12.40 -16.70
CA LEU A 253 -15.67 -12.08 -15.65
C LEU A 253 -16.27 -12.10 -14.23
N GLY A 254 -17.58 -12.31 -14.08
CA GLY A 254 -18.28 -12.27 -12.80
C GLY A 254 -18.71 -10.86 -12.36
N LEU A 255 -18.52 -9.84 -13.21
CA LEU A 255 -18.88 -8.44 -12.96
C LEU A 255 -20.34 -8.23 -13.38
N THR A 256 -21.27 -8.65 -12.55
CA THR A 256 -22.69 -8.82 -12.92
C THR A 256 -23.52 -7.54 -12.80
N SER A 257 -23.00 -6.53 -12.13
CA SER A 257 -23.63 -5.20 -11.98
C SER A 257 -23.06 -4.14 -12.93
N THR A 258 -22.02 -4.52 -13.72
CA THR A 258 -21.44 -3.66 -14.75
C THR A 258 -21.98 -4.03 -16.12
N TYR A 259 -22.65 -3.08 -16.77
CA TYR A 259 -23.26 -3.33 -18.08
C TYR A 259 -23.35 -2.09 -18.97
N LEU A 260 -23.53 -2.34 -20.27
CA LEU A 260 -23.82 -1.35 -21.30
C LEU A 260 -24.97 -1.89 -22.15
N ASP A 261 -26.11 -1.17 -22.23
CA ASP A 261 -27.34 -1.58 -22.93
C ASP A 261 -27.68 -0.70 -24.14
N GLY A 262 -26.79 0.19 -24.55
CA GLY A 262 -27.00 1.03 -25.72
C GLY A 262 -25.74 1.76 -26.17
N MET A 263 -25.80 2.33 -27.37
CA MET A 263 -24.75 3.17 -27.92
C MET A 263 -24.76 4.58 -27.27
N PHE A 264 -23.68 5.34 -27.45
CA PHE A 264 -23.54 6.69 -26.86
C PHE A 264 -24.16 7.81 -27.70
N TYR A 265 -24.57 7.56 -28.95
CA TYR A 265 -25.20 8.62 -29.75
C TYR A 265 -26.59 8.98 -29.22
N VAL A 266 -26.95 10.25 -29.34
CA VAL A 266 -28.23 10.77 -28.86
C VAL A 266 -29.40 10.08 -29.57
N GLY A 267 -30.34 9.56 -28.77
CA GLY A 267 -31.51 8.80 -29.29
C GLY A 267 -31.21 7.33 -29.58
N ALA A 268 -30.08 6.78 -29.14
CA ALA A 268 -29.84 5.33 -29.20
C ALA A 268 -30.93 4.57 -28.42
N PRO A 269 -31.43 3.43 -28.95
CA PRO A 269 -32.37 2.63 -28.19
C PRO A 269 -31.68 1.81 -27.11
N LEU A 270 -32.41 1.48 -26.03
CA LEU A 270 -32.05 0.38 -25.14
C LEU A 270 -32.18 -0.94 -25.90
N LEU A 271 -31.11 -1.73 -25.92
CA LEU A 271 -31.05 -2.96 -26.77
C LEU A 271 -31.73 -4.16 -26.12
N SER A 272 -31.71 -4.23 -24.77
CA SER A 272 -32.37 -5.32 -24.04
C SER A 272 -33.68 -4.89 -23.38
N GLY A 273 -34.04 -3.61 -23.43
CA GLY A 273 -35.21 -3.06 -22.75
C GLY A 273 -35.02 -2.85 -21.26
N GLY A 274 -33.76 -2.89 -20.77
CA GLY A 274 -33.36 -2.68 -19.39
C GLY A 274 -32.68 -3.88 -18.77
N VAL A 275 -31.66 -3.63 -17.95
CA VAL A 275 -30.88 -4.67 -17.28
C VAL A 275 -31.12 -4.60 -15.77
N THR A 276 -31.64 -5.71 -15.20
CA THR A 276 -31.78 -5.85 -13.76
C THR A 276 -30.54 -6.53 -13.18
N THR A 277 -29.95 -5.91 -12.15
CA THR A 277 -28.76 -6.40 -11.46
C THR A 277 -29.00 -6.46 -9.95
N PRO A 278 -28.17 -7.19 -9.17
CA PRO A 278 -28.25 -7.14 -7.72
C PRO A 278 -28.13 -5.72 -7.15
N ALA A 279 -27.29 -4.89 -7.76
CA ALA A 279 -27.02 -3.53 -7.30
C ALA A 279 -28.18 -2.57 -7.55
N ASN A 280 -28.79 -2.58 -8.74
CA ASN A 280 -29.91 -1.68 -9.09
C ASN A 280 -31.29 -2.23 -8.67
N SER A 281 -31.34 -3.39 -8.00
CA SER A 281 -32.55 -3.96 -7.40
C SER A 281 -32.67 -3.67 -5.89
N ARG A 282 -31.74 -2.90 -5.35
CA ARG A 282 -31.74 -2.52 -3.92
C ARG A 282 -32.86 -1.51 -3.66
N ASP A 283 -33.44 -1.57 -2.45
CA ASP A 283 -34.49 -0.69 -1.97
C ASP A 283 -34.05 0.22 -0.81
N ASP A 284 -32.80 0.04 -0.32
CA ASP A 284 -32.22 0.83 0.77
C ASP A 284 -31.42 2.06 0.25
N VAL A 285 -31.10 2.09 -1.03
CA VAL A 285 -30.41 3.19 -1.69
C VAL A 285 -30.82 3.29 -3.15
N ASP A 286 -31.07 4.50 -3.60
CA ASP A 286 -31.37 4.81 -5.00
C ASP A 286 -30.51 5.99 -5.45
N THR A 287 -29.73 5.78 -6.50
CA THR A 287 -28.87 6.79 -7.14
C THR A 287 -29.44 7.20 -8.50
N GLU A 288 -30.67 6.78 -8.81
CA GLU A 288 -31.31 7.01 -10.11
C GLU A 288 -30.36 6.69 -11.29
N PRO A 289 -29.75 5.49 -11.30
CA PRO A 289 -28.65 5.21 -12.21
C PRO A 289 -29.15 5.10 -13.67
N ASP A 290 -28.36 5.61 -14.62
CA ASP A 290 -28.63 5.60 -16.05
C ASP A 290 -28.99 4.16 -16.53
N PRO A 291 -30.16 3.94 -17.13
CA PRO A 291 -30.55 2.63 -17.63
C PRO A 291 -29.67 2.11 -18.78
N TYR A 292 -28.88 2.97 -19.45
CA TYR A 292 -28.02 2.58 -20.56
C TYR A 292 -26.70 1.97 -20.07
N ASN A 293 -26.12 2.49 -18.96
CA ASN A 293 -24.87 1.96 -18.45
C ASN A 293 -24.71 2.16 -16.95
N GLN A 294 -24.38 1.10 -16.25
CA GLN A 294 -24.18 1.11 -14.80
C GLN A 294 -22.95 0.31 -14.42
N THR A 295 -22.42 0.63 -13.24
CA THR A 295 -21.37 -0.13 -12.57
C THR A 295 -21.51 0.01 -11.05
N VAL A 296 -20.72 -0.77 -10.32
CA VAL A 296 -20.40 -0.57 -8.91
C VAL A 296 -18.90 -0.34 -8.77
N PRO A 297 -18.44 0.50 -7.83
CA PRO A 297 -17.01 0.81 -7.68
C PRO A 297 -16.12 -0.42 -7.54
N THR A 298 -16.59 -1.45 -6.84
CA THR A 298 -15.89 -2.72 -6.69
C THR A 298 -15.63 -3.40 -8.03
N GLU A 299 -16.62 -3.50 -8.92
CA GLU A 299 -16.48 -4.23 -10.18
C GLU A 299 -15.56 -3.50 -11.17
N ILE A 300 -15.67 -2.17 -11.28
CA ILE A 300 -14.78 -1.41 -12.16
C ILE A 300 -13.34 -1.41 -11.63
N GLY A 301 -13.17 -1.39 -10.29
CA GLY A 301 -11.87 -1.54 -9.65
C GLY A 301 -11.27 -2.94 -9.84
N MET A 302 -12.06 -4.00 -9.73
CA MET A 302 -11.64 -5.37 -10.03
C MET A 302 -11.22 -5.52 -11.50
N LEU A 303 -11.95 -4.91 -12.45
CA LEU A 303 -11.59 -4.93 -13.87
C LEU A 303 -10.21 -4.27 -14.11
N LEU A 304 -9.92 -3.17 -13.44
CA LEU A 304 -8.59 -2.54 -13.48
C LEU A 304 -7.52 -3.44 -12.86
N THR A 305 -7.82 -4.13 -11.77
CA THR A 305 -6.91 -5.12 -11.17
C THR A 305 -6.62 -6.26 -12.13
N ASP A 306 -7.64 -6.77 -12.84
CA ASP A 306 -7.48 -7.84 -13.83
C ASP A 306 -6.58 -7.40 -15.00
N ILE A 307 -6.76 -6.17 -15.49
CA ILE A 307 -5.87 -5.58 -16.52
C ILE A 307 -4.44 -5.49 -15.98
N TYR A 308 -4.24 -5.03 -14.74
CA TYR A 308 -2.93 -4.92 -14.12
C TYR A 308 -2.25 -6.29 -13.97
N GLN A 309 -2.96 -7.30 -13.45
CA GLN A 309 -2.43 -8.65 -13.29
C GLN A 309 -2.04 -9.28 -14.61
N CYS A 310 -2.89 -9.13 -15.63
CA CYS A 310 -2.59 -9.56 -16.98
C CYS A 310 -1.32 -8.88 -17.53
N ALA A 311 -1.22 -7.57 -17.41
CA ALA A 311 -0.09 -6.80 -17.93
C ALA A 311 1.23 -7.10 -17.22
N GLN A 312 1.21 -7.25 -15.89
CA GLN A 312 2.41 -7.46 -15.07
C GLN A 312 2.87 -8.92 -15.09
N TYR A 313 1.95 -9.85 -14.93
CA TYR A 313 2.29 -11.25 -14.65
C TYR A 313 1.98 -12.21 -15.80
N GLY A 314 1.23 -11.76 -16.83
CA GLY A 314 0.78 -12.65 -17.90
C GLY A 314 -0.19 -13.73 -17.38
N GLY A 315 -1.06 -13.37 -16.43
CA GLY A 315 -2.05 -14.24 -15.79
C GLY A 315 -3.27 -13.44 -15.32
N GLY A 316 -4.03 -14.00 -14.39
CA GLY A 316 -5.24 -13.39 -13.83
C GLY A 316 -6.51 -13.77 -14.60
N SER A 317 -7.64 -13.13 -14.17
CA SER A 317 -8.99 -13.49 -14.65
C SER A 317 -9.16 -13.31 -16.15
N LEU A 318 -8.61 -12.25 -16.75
CA LEU A 318 -8.73 -11.99 -18.19
C LEU A 318 -8.21 -13.14 -19.03
N LEU A 319 -7.00 -13.63 -18.73
CA LEU A 319 -6.41 -14.74 -19.50
C LEU A 319 -7.02 -16.09 -19.15
N ALA A 320 -7.55 -16.24 -17.93
CA ALA A 320 -8.20 -17.48 -17.51
C ALA A 320 -9.61 -17.64 -18.14
N VAL A 321 -10.36 -16.55 -18.23
CA VAL A 321 -11.73 -16.55 -18.78
C VAL A 321 -11.72 -16.48 -20.31
N PHE A 322 -10.78 -15.77 -20.90
CA PHE A 322 -10.65 -15.55 -22.34
C PHE A 322 -9.30 -16.07 -22.90
N PRO A 323 -9.04 -17.39 -22.79
CA PRO A 323 -7.76 -17.94 -23.18
C PRO A 323 -7.54 -17.83 -24.71
N GLY A 324 -6.46 -17.11 -25.08
CA GLY A 324 -6.12 -16.86 -26.47
C GLY A 324 -6.90 -15.72 -27.15
N GLU A 325 -7.86 -15.09 -26.44
CA GLU A 325 -8.58 -13.91 -26.94
C GLU A 325 -7.93 -12.61 -26.45
N ILE A 326 -7.19 -12.64 -25.33
CA ILE A 326 -6.46 -11.50 -24.77
C ILE A 326 -5.02 -11.95 -24.49
N THR A 327 -4.06 -11.06 -24.74
CA THR A 327 -2.64 -11.28 -24.49
C THR A 327 -2.08 -10.33 -23.43
N GLN A 328 -0.92 -10.70 -22.84
CA GLN A 328 -0.22 -9.80 -21.93
C GLN A 328 0.19 -8.48 -22.60
N SER A 329 0.53 -8.52 -23.88
CA SER A 329 0.90 -7.35 -24.69
C SER A 329 -0.24 -6.36 -24.77
N GLU A 330 -1.45 -6.84 -25.04
CA GLU A 330 -2.66 -6.04 -25.13
C GLU A 330 -3.03 -5.42 -23.80
N CYS A 331 -2.91 -6.17 -22.69
CA CYS A 331 -3.13 -5.61 -21.35
C CYS A 331 -2.14 -4.46 -21.04
N ARG A 332 -0.88 -4.55 -21.47
CA ARG A 332 0.09 -3.46 -21.37
C ARG A 332 -0.31 -2.25 -22.21
N SER A 333 -0.87 -2.48 -23.40
CA SER A 333 -1.42 -1.43 -24.25
C SER A 333 -2.60 -0.74 -23.60
N MET A 334 -3.52 -1.48 -22.98
CA MET A 334 -4.66 -0.92 -22.22
C MET A 334 -4.18 0.01 -21.11
N ILE A 335 -3.18 -0.41 -20.31
CA ILE A 335 -2.59 0.47 -19.28
C ILE A 335 -1.98 1.72 -19.92
N THR A 336 -1.28 1.58 -21.03
CA THR A 336 -0.67 2.71 -21.74
C THR A 336 -1.72 3.72 -22.16
N TYR A 337 -2.86 3.30 -22.69
CA TYR A 337 -3.95 4.20 -23.07
C TYR A 337 -4.58 4.89 -21.84
N LEU A 338 -4.80 4.14 -20.75
CA LEU A 338 -5.32 4.71 -19.51
C LEU A 338 -4.38 5.80 -18.94
N THR A 339 -3.07 5.64 -19.07
CA THR A 339 -2.09 6.65 -18.61
C THR A 339 -2.01 7.90 -19.51
N GLN A 340 -2.62 7.86 -20.69
CA GLN A 340 -2.74 9.03 -21.57
C GLN A 340 -3.92 9.95 -21.20
N ASN A 341 -4.83 9.48 -20.35
CA ASN A 341 -5.97 10.23 -19.85
C ASN A 341 -5.51 11.18 -18.73
N ARG A 342 -4.92 12.32 -19.10
CA ARG A 342 -4.35 13.31 -18.16
C ARG A 342 -5.25 14.54 -18.12
N ILE A 343 -6.14 14.58 -17.14
CA ILE A 343 -7.15 15.63 -17.00
C ILE A 343 -6.87 16.60 -15.85
N GLY A 344 -5.98 16.24 -14.92
CA GLY A 344 -5.58 17.06 -13.78
C GLY A 344 -6.69 17.34 -12.77
N VAL A 345 -7.75 16.51 -12.77
CA VAL A 345 -8.92 16.65 -11.87
C VAL A 345 -9.26 15.29 -11.26
N LEU A 346 -10.19 15.26 -10.32
CA LEU A 346 -10.69 14.07 -9.61
C LEU A 346 -9.55 13.32 -8.90
N ILE A 347 -9.41 12.00 -9.11
CA ILE A 347 -8.34 11.20 -8.47
C ILE A 347 -6.95 11.80 -8.78
N GLU A 348 -6.70 12.23 -10.03
CA GLU A 348 -5.41 12.79 -10.44
C GLU A 348 -5.07 14.08 -9.66
N ALA A 349 -6.07 14.94 -9.36
CA ALA A 349 -5.87 16.19 -8.61
C ALA A 349 -5.33 15.96 -7.18
N GLY A 350 -5.60 14.82 -6.57
CA GLY A 350 -5.10 14.46 -5.24
C GLY A 350 -3.65 13.95 -5.24
N LEU A 351 -3.08 13.63 -6.37
CA LEU A 351 -1.75 13.02 -6.46
C LEU A 351 -0.65 14.10 -6.57
N PRO A 352 0.56 13.86 -6.03
CA PRO A 352 1.71 14.72 -6.28
C PRO A 352 2.08 14.78 -7.76
N ASP A 353 2.66 15.91 -8.17
CA ASP A 353 3.17 16.09 -9.52
C ASP A 353 4.12 14.95 -9.93
N GLY A 354 3.91 14.44 -11.14
CA GLY A 354 4.72 13.34 -11.68
C GLY A 354 4.30 11.94 -11.23
N THR A 355 3.31 11.79 -10.37
CA THR A 355 2.73 10.48 -10.05
C THR A 355 2.10 9.88 -11.30
N GLN A 356 2.45 8.63 -11.62
CA GLN A 356 1.84 7.92 -12.74
C GLN A 356 0.47 7.37 -12.32
N ILE A 357 -0.55 7.71 -13.10
CA ILE A 357 -1.91 7.17 -12.97
C ILE A 357 -2.42 6.74 -14.34
N GLY A 358 -3.10 5.59 -14.39
CA GLY A 358 -3.88 5.16 -15.55
C GLY A 358 -5.34 5.07 -15.15
N HIS A 359 -6.18 6.03 -15.57
CA HIS A 359 -7.55 6.12 -15.07
C HIS A 359 -8.58 6.45 -16.15
N LYS A 360 -9.85 6.28 -15.83
CA LYS A 360 -10.97 6.73 -16.64
C LYS A 360 -12.05 7.31 -15.74
N HIS A 361 -12.39 8.57 -16.02
CA HIS A 361 -13.44 9.32 -15.37
C HIS A 361 -14.74 9.33 -16.19
N GLY A 362 -15.86 9.67 -15.53
CA GLY A 362 -17.15 9.83 -16.16
C GLY A 362 -18.08 10.75 -15.36
N TRP A 363 -18.77 11.65 -16.07
CA TRP A 363 -19.86 12.47 -15.56
C TRP A 363 -20.76 12.90 -16.72
N ALA A 364 -21.95 13.35 -16.41
CA ALA A 364 -22.84 13.94 -17.37
C ALA A 364 -23.70 15.03 -16.71
N ILE A 365 -24.21 15.95 -17.55
CA ILE A 365 -25.27 16.86 -17.17
C ILE A 365 -26.59 16.19 -17.59
N ASP A 366 -27.53 16.07 -16.63
CA ASP A 366 -28.84 15.51 -16.93
C ASP A 366 -29.59 16.48 -17.86
N PRO A 367 -30.04 16.02 -19.04
CA PRO A 367 -30.76 16.88 -19.99
C PRO A 367 -32.15 17.31 -19.49
N LEU A 368 -32.71 16.67 -18.44
CA LEU A 368 -34.04 16.97 -17.92
C LEU A 368 -34.04 18.25 -17.06
N ASP A 369 -33.03 18.43 -16.25
CA ASP A 369 -32.94 19.55 -15.31
C ASP A 369 -31.69 20.45 -15.51
N GLY A 370 -30.72 20.00 -16.30
CA GLY A 370 -29.48 20.72 -16.57
C GLY A 370 -28.46 20.66 -15.45
N LEU A 371 -28.61 19.72 -14.49
CA LEU A 371 -27.75 19.55 -13.33
C LEU A 371 -26.85 18.29 -13.48
N MET A 372 -25.84 18.20 -12.65
CA MET A 372 -24.99 17.03 -12.53
C MET A 372 -25.32 16.31 -11.24
N HIS A 373 -25.63 15.01 -11.31
CA HIS A 373 -26.04 14.21 -10.18
C HIS A 373 -25.06 13.09 -9.85
N ALA A 374 -24.22 12.69 -10.77
CA ALA A 374 -23.26 11.61 -10.55
C ALA A 374 -21.90 11.90 -11.18
N VAL A 375 -20.83 11.50 -10.48
CA VAL A 375 -19.45 11.54 -10.95
C VAL A 375 -18.77 10.24 -10.56
N GLY A 376 -17.99 9.65 -11.47
CA GLY A 376 -17.17 8.48 -11.22
C GLY A 376 -15.76 8.66 -11.75
N ASP A 377 -14.78 8.10 -11.05
CA ASP A 377 -13.39 7.97 -11.52
C ASP A 377 -12.80 6.68 -10.98
N ALA A 378 -12.08 5.94 -11.83
CA ALA A 378 -11.43 4.69 -11.44
C ALA A 378 -10.05 4.59 -12.10
N GLY A 379 -9.03 4.27 -11.31
CA GLY A 379 -7.65 4.28 -11.78
C GLY A 379 -6.69 3.35 -11.07
N LEU A 380 -5.60 3.07 -11.79
CA LEU A 380 -4.38 2.40 -11.33
C LEU A 380 -3.37 3.49 -10.96
N VAL A 381 -2.95 3.54 -9.72
CA VAL A 381 -1.98 4.53 -9.22
C VAL A 381 -0.67 3.83 -8.89
N TYR A 382 0.43 4.38 -9.42
CA TYR A 382 1.78 3.85 -9.23
C TYR A 382 2.56 4.75 -8.28
N THR A 383 2.98 4.19 -7.13
CA THR A 383 3.69 4.97 -6.12
C THR A 383 4.91 4.23 -5.55
N PRO A 384 5.90 4.95 -5.00
CA PRO A 384 7.04 4.32 -4.34
C PRO A 384 6.66 3.42 -3.16
N GLY A 385 5.58 3.74 -2.46
CA GLY A 385 5.10 2.99 -1.29
C GLY A 385 4.22 1.78 -1.63
N GLY A 386 3.91 1.57 -2.92
CA GLY A 386 3.09 0.47 -3.44
C GLY A 386 2.05 0.94 -4.44
N ASN A 387 1.69 0.07 -5.37
CA ASN A 387 0.69 0.35 -6.39
C ASN A 387 -0.69 -0.06 -5.88
N TYR A 388 -1.70 0.70 -6.27
CA TYR A 388 -3.08 0.41 -5.88
C TYR A 388 -4.08 0.76 -6.98
N VAL A 389 -5.25 0.13 -6.91
CA VAL A 389 -6.46 0.55 -7.63
C VAL A 389 -7.27 1.44 -6.69
N LEU A 390 -7.86 2.50 -7.24
CA LEU A 390 -8.82 3.35 -6.54
C LEU A 390 -9.97 3.66 -7.48
N ALA A 391 -11.20 3.35 -7.04
CA ALA A 391 -12.43 3.72 -7.72
C ALA A 391 -13.31 4.50 -6.73
N ILE A 392 -13.74 5.68 -7.13
CA ILE A 392 -14.61 6.56 -6.34
C ILE A 392 -15.80 6.93 -7.21
N PHE A 393 -17.00 6.75 -6.66
CA PHE A 393 -18.24 7.19 -7.28
C PHE A 393 -19.06 7.96 -6.26
N ILE A 394 -19.65 9.07 -6.70
CA ILE A 394 -20.52 9.90 -5.88
C ILE A 394 -21.83 10.18 -6.62
N HIS A 395 -22.90 10.31 -5.85
CA HIS A 395 -24.21 10.72 -6.32
C HIS A 395 -24.83 11.70 -5.33
N ASN A 396 -25.61 12.67 -5.85
CA ASN A 396 -26.45 13.56 -5.06
C ASN A 396 -27.71 13.89 -5.84
N SER A 397 -28.88 13.59 -5.26
CA SER A 397 -30.19 13.82 -5.89
C SER A 397 -30.49 15.29 -6.17
N ASP A 398 -29.93 16.21 -5.35
CA ASP A 398 -30.15 17.63 -5.57
C ASP A 398 -29.23 18.19 -6.68
N GLN A 399 -27.94 18.18 -6.44
CA GLN A 399 -26.93 18.64 -7.40
C GLN A 399 -25.52 18.30 -6.91
N ILE A 400 -24.63 17.97 -7.82
CA ILE A 400 -23.18 17.98 -7.60
C ILE A 400 -22.60 19.26 -8.20
N VAL A 401 -21.96 20.08 -7.36
CA VAL A 401 -21.17 21.23 -7.79
C VAL A 401 -19.77 20.75 -8.15
N TRP A 402 -19.34 21.00 -9.40
CA TRP A 402 -18.08 20.47 -9.91
C TRP A 402 -16.85 20.77 -9.06
N GLY A 403 -16.74 22.04 -8.57
CA GLY A 403 -15.60 22.45 -7.74
C GLY A 403 -15.50 21.66 -6.45
N ASP A 404 -16.63 21.47 -5.77
CA ASP A 404 -16.72 20.75 -4.50
C ASP A 404 -16.46 19.26 -4.70
N ALA A 405 -17.03 18.67 -5.76
CA ALA A 405 -16.76 17.28 -6.13
C ALA A 405 -15.27 17.06 -6.42
N ASN A 406 -14.65 17.93 -7.23
CA ASN A 406 -13.22 17.81 -7.54
C ASN A 406 -12.34 17.92 -6.28
N GLN A 407 -12.68 18.80 -5.32
CA GLN A 407 -11.98 18.92 -4.05
C GLN A 407 -12.13 17.64 -3.22
N LEU A 408 -13.34 17.11 -3.10
CA LEU A 408 -13.61 15.84 -2.39
C LEU A 408 -12.77 14.70 -2.98
N TYR A 409 -12.76 14.54 -4.32
CA TYR A 409 -11.96 13.52 -4.99
C TYR A 409 -10.46 13.70 -4.73
N ALA A 410 -9.97 14.94 -4.81
CA ALA A 410 -8.58 15.27 -4.55
C ALA A 410 -8.18 14.92 -3.12
N ASP A 411 -9.01 15.24 -2.14
CA ASP A 411 -8.74 14.93 -0.73
C ASP A 411 -8.77 13.42 -0.45
N LEU A 412 -9.78 12.71 -0.96
CA LEU A 412 -9.88 11.26 -0.84
C LEU A 412 -8.67 10.55 -1.48
N SER A 413 -8.31 10.97 -2.69
CA SER A 413 -7.14 10.44 -3.40
C SER A 413 -5.83 10.74 -2.65
N ARG A 414 -5.70 11.95 -2.09
CA ARG A 414 -4.52 12.36 -1.29
C ARG A 414 -4.39 11.53 -0.03
N VAL A 415 -5.49 11.22 0.68
CA VAL A 415 -5.46 10.34 1.86
C VAL A 415 -4.90 8.98 1.49
N VAL A 416 -5.41 8.36 0.40
CA VAL A 416 -4.94 7.05 -0.06
C VAL A 416 -3.47 7.12 -0.49
N TYR A 417 -3.07 8.14 -1.23
CA TYR A 417 -1.67 8.32 -1.62
C TYR A 417 -0.76 8.43 -0.39
N ASN A 418 -1.12 9.26 0.57
CA ASN A 418 -0.35 9.46 1.79
C ASN A 418 -0.27 8.19 2.65
N TYR A 419 -1.34 7.39 2.70
CA TYR A 419 -1.35 6.08 3.35
C TYR A 419 -0.31 5.11 2.76
N TYR A 420 -0.09 5.16 1.45
CA TYR A 420 0.94 4.34 0.79
C TYR A 420 2.35 4.92 0.95
N ASN A 421 2.50 6.24 1.08
CA ASN A 421 3.78 6.93 1.03
C ASN A 421 4.13 7.63 2.36
N LEU A 422 3.92 6.91 3.47
CA LEU A 422 4.25 7.38 4.83
C LEU A 422 5.75 7.67 4.97
N GLY A 423 6.09 8.80 5.58
CA GLY A 423 7.48 9.21 5.82
C GLY A 423 8.20 9.85 4.64
N THR A 424 7.53 10.05 3.52
CA THR A 424 8.05 10.77 2.34
C THR A 424 7.47 12.19 2.20
N GLN A 425 6.69 12.62 3.20
CA GLN A 425 6.01 13.93 3.24
C GLN A 425 6.89 15.03 3.81
#